data_c5389755fefd34aabd5070c255b47654
#
_entry.id   c5389755fefd34aabd5070c255b47654
#
_cell.length_a   1.000
_cell.length_b   1.000
_cell.length_c   1.000
_cell.angle_alpha   90.00
_cell.angle_beta   90.00
_cell.angle_gamma   90.00
#
_symmetry.space_group_name_H-M   'P 1'
#
loop_
_entity.id
_entity.type
_entity.pdbx_description
1 polymer ?
#
loop_
_entity_poly.entity_id
_entity_poly.type
_entity_poly.pdbx_seq_one_letter_code
_entity_poly.pdbx_strand_id
1 'polypeptide(L)'
;MQEKLAITIILISLALFALIFVLYRIVNENSERYNKIVLSQRQQEYASRTIPYRRGDIVDRNGTYLATSEKVYNLILDPSQIMDKPDYYLEPTIQALVDVFGFDGNELRGLIQERPKRAYLRYKNGRQLSYDQKTEFEQTEKERNAAYRKSDDDNQSRFRVTGVWFEDEYRRIYPYGSTACNVIGFASGDGSNGTGGIEQYYNDSLIGVNGREYGYLDEDANLEGVVKSAVNGRTVVSTIDVNVQNILQKYIDEWQTSVGSHVTAAIAMNPNNGEILGMATSNTFDLNNPRNTDGYTEDELLALGKKEAVGVYRRENPDQTITEDQVLDHYSREEVISYGKQVAWNQLWRNFCVSDTFEPGSPSKILTVAAGLEEGILKGNEYFDCGGYLHVGDWDIKCTAYRRGGHGSLSLTESIMQSCNVAMMRIGAMMGRDIFTKYQTIFGMGQKTGVDLPGEADAAGLVYSADKMGPTELATNAFGQNYNCTMIQMAAALCSVINGGASYEPPVVCQILKEQG
;
A
#
# COMPACT_ATOMS: atom_id res chain seq x y z
N MET A 1 6.06 -19.58 -55.84
CA MET A 1 6.46 -20.33 -54.63
C MET A 1 7.57 -19.61 -53.87
N GLN A 2 8.58 -19.08 -54.55
CA GLN A 2 9.72 -18.37 -53.90
C GLN A 2 9.32 -17.08 -53.19
N GLU A 3 8.40 -16.28 -53.72
CA GLU A 3 7.90 -15.04 -53.05
C GLU A 3 7.13 -15.33 -51.76
N LYS A 4 6.30 -16.38 -51.74
CA LYS A 4 5.59 -16.78 -50.53
C LYS A 4 6.55 -17.26 -49.45
N LEU A 5 7.63 -17.99 -49.85
CA LEU A 5 8.66 -18.43 -48.94
C LEU A 5 9.47 -17.27 -48.35
N ALA A 6 9.79 -16.25 -49.20
CA ALA A 6 10.48 -15.05 -48.73
C ALA A 6 9.65 -14.24 -47.74
N ILE A 7 8.36 -14.08 -47.99
CA ILE A 7 7.43 -13.38 -47.08
C ILE A 7 7.34 -14.15 -45.75
N THR A 8 7.24 -15.47 -45.77
CA THR A 8 7.20 -16.30 -44.56
C THR A 8 8.50 -16.17 -43.74
N ILE A 9 9.67 -16.18 -44.40
CA ILE A 9 10.97 -15.99 -43.73
C ILE A 9 11.07 -14.61 -43.10
N ILE A 10 10.60 -13.54 -43.79
CA ILE A 10 10.60 -12.18 -43.26
C ILE A 10 9.68 -12.08 -42.02
N LEU A 11 8.49 -12.69 -42.05
CA LEU A 11 7.56 -12.69 -40.90
C LEU A 11 8.15 -13.46 -39.70
N ILE A 12 8.79 -14.61 -39.94
CA ILE A 12 9.44 -15.38 -38.86
C ILE A 12 10.62 -14.57 -38.28
N SER A 13 11.41 -13.92 -39.12
CA SER A 13 12.54 -13.09 -38.68
C SER A 13 12.05 -11.90 -37.86
N LEU A 14 10.99 -11.22 -38.27
CA LEU A 14 10.37 -10.14 -37.51
C LEU A 14 9.84 -10.62 -36.15
N ALA A 15 9.18 -11.77 -36.11
CA ALA A 15 8.72 -12.38 -34.87
C ALA A 15 9.88 -12.75 -33.93
N LEU A 16 10.98 -13.27 -34.47
CA LEU A 16 12.20 -13.56 -33.73
C LEU A 16 12.87 -12.29 -33.18
N PHE A 17 12.96 -11.23 -33.98
CA PHE A 17 13.46 -9.94 -33.53
C PHE A 17 12.58 -9.32 -32.43
N ALA A 18 11.25 -9.40 -32.56
CA ALA A 18 10.33 -8.96 -31.54
C ALA A 18 10.52 -9.77 -30.23
N LEU A 19 10.68 -11.09 -30.33
CA LEU A 19 10.94 -11.95 -29.16
C LEU A 19 12.27 -11.59 -28.48
N ILE A 20 13.35 -11.41 -29.27
CA ILE A 20 14.67 -11.01 -28.75
C ILE A 20 14.57 -9.63 -28.09
N PHE A 21 13.84 -8.69 -28.67
CA PHE A 21 13.62 -7.36 -28.09
C PHE A 21 12.85 -7.43 -26.77
N VAL A 22 11.79 -8.25 -26.71
CA VAL A 22 11.02 -8.48 -25.46
C VAL A 22 11.91 -9.15 -24.40
N LEU A 23 12.69 -10.17 -24.76
CA LEU A 23 13.64 -10.82 -23.85
C LEU A 23 14.73 -9.86 -23.36
N TYR A 24 15.29 -9.03 -24.25
CA TYR A 24 16.25 -7.99 -23.90
C TYR A 24 15.65 -6.97 -22.93
N ARG A 25 14.41 -6.57 -23.18
CA ARG A 25 13.68 -5.64 -22.30
C ARG A 25 13.41 -6.25 -20.92
N ILE A 26 12.93 -7.51 -20.87
CA ILE A 26 12.72 -8.26 -19.62
C ILE A 26 14.04 -8.40 -18.83
N VAL A 27 15.13 -8.72 -19.49
CA VAL A 27 16.44 -8.86 -18.85
C VAL A 27 16.94 -7.51 -18.34
N ASN A 28 16.78 -6.43 -19.09
CA ASN A 28 17.29 -5.11 -18.71
C ASN A 28 16.42 -4.43 -17.63
N GLU A 29 15.08 -4.52 -17.74
CA GLU A 29 14.15 -3.92 -16.78
C GLU A 29 14.08 -4.71 -15.45
N ASN A 30 14.28 -6.03 -15.51
CA ASN A 30 14.20 -6.89 -14.32
C ASN A 30 15.54 -7.48 -13.87
N SER A 31 16.66 -7.07 -14.44
CA SER A 31 17.98 -7.66 -14.13
C SER A 31 18.34 -7.53 -12.65
N GLU A 32 18.03 -6.42 -12.02
CA GLU A 32 18.24 -6.23 -10.57
C GLU A 32 17.33 -7.16 -9.74
N ARG A 33 16.07 -7.33 -10.14
CA ARG A 33 15.10 -8.21 -9.47
C ARG A 33 15.50 -9.68 -9.59
N TYR A 34 15.84 -10.14 -10.79
CA TYR A 34 16.29 -11.52 -11.00
C TYR A 34 17.63 -11.79 -10.32
N ASN A 35 18.57 -10.85 -10.35
CA ASN A 35 19.81 -10.97 -9.59
C ASN A 35 19.56 -11.09 -8.09
N LYS A 36 18.63 -10.31 -7.52
CA LYS A 36 18.21 -10.43 -6.11
C LYS A 36 17.63 -11.82 -5.81
N ILE A 37 16.73 -12.32 -6.66
CA ILE A 37 16.11 -13.66 -6.50
C ILE A 37 17.16 -14.77 -6.63
N VAL A 38 18.00 -14.75 -7.67
CA VAL A 38 19.05 -15.76 -7.90
C VAL A 38 20.08 -15.75 -6.78
N LEU A 39 20.47 -14.55 -6.30
CA LEU A 39 21.36 -14.43 -5.14
C LEU A 39 20.73 -15.00 -3.88
N SER A 40 19.45 -14.74 -3.62
CA SER A 40 18.74 -15.29 -2.46
C SER A 40 18.60 -16.82 -2.53
N GLN A 41 18.31 -17.39 -3.70
CA GLN A 41 18.21 -18.84 -3.89
C GLN A 41 19.56 -19.57 -3.74
N ARG A 42 20.63 -19.05 -4.33
CA ARG A 42 21.98 -19.61 -4.14
C ARG A 42 22.46 -19.54 -2.70
N GLN A 43 21.92 -18.61 -1.93
CA GLN A 43 22.27 -18.44 -0.54
C GLN A 43 21.61 -19.47 0.39
N GLN A 44 20.52 -20.12 -0.01
CA GLN A 44 19.84 -21.14 0.81
C GLN A 44 20.58 -22.49 0.91
N GLU A 45 21.57 -22.75 0.06
CA GLU A 45 22.24 -24.07 -0.04
C GLU A 45 23.38 -24.33 0.97
N TYR A 46 23.89 -23.30 1.69
CA TYR A 46 25.02 -23.48 2.63
C TYR A 46 24.65 -23.08 4.06
N ALA A 47 24.88 -23.98 5.00
CA ALA A 47 24.66 -23.76 6.43
C ALA A 47 25.53 -22.61 6.97
N SER A 48 25.04 -21.39 6.91
CA SER A 48 25.75 -20.20 7.33
C SER A 48 24.78 -19.19 7.99
N ARG A 49 25.34 -18.22 8.69
CA ARG A 49 24.55 -17.14 9.32
C ARG A 49 24.09 -16.15 8.25
N THR A 50 22.79 -15.88 8.20
CA THR A 50 22.21 -14.83 7.35
C THR A 50 22.45 -13.47 8.00
N ILE A 51 22.92 -12.49 7.20
CA ILE A 51 23.00 -11.08 7.58
C ILE A 51 21.80 -10.40 6.94
N PRO A 52 20.78 -9.96 7.72
CA PRO A 52 19.57 -9.38 7.14
C PRO A 52 19.88 -8.03 6.49
N TYR A 53 19.23 -7.77 5.36
CA TYR A 53 19.22 -6.44 4.77
C TYR A 53 18.28 -5.50 5.54
N ARG A 54 18.55 -4.21 5.48
CA ARG A 54 17.66 -3.16 5.96
C ARG A 54 16.74 -2.74 4.80
N ARG A 55 15.41 -2.80 5.00
CA ARG A 55 14.44 -2.28 4.03
C ARG A 55 14.62 -0.76 3.91
N GLY A 56 14.62 -0.23 2.69
CA GLY A 56 14.83 1.18 2.39
C GLY A 56 13.81 2.09 3.07
N ASP A 57 14.19 3.32 3.36
CA ASP A 57 13.32 4.28 4.02
C ASP A 57 12.32 4.88 3.02
N ILE A 58 11.16 5.32 3.53
CA ILE A 58 10.26 6.21 2.81
C ILE A 58 10.30 7.54 3.55
N VAL A 59 10.65 8.60 2.82
CA VAL A 59 10.70 9.95 3.38
C VAL A 59 9.73 10.88 2.65
N ASP A 60 9.27 11.91 3.33
CA ASP A 60 8.51 12.99 2.70
C ASP A 60 9.42 13.86 1.80
N ARG A 61 8.85 14.82 1.08
CA ARG A 61 9.60 15.72 0.20
C ARG A 61 10.68 16.55 0.91
N ASN A 62 10.59 16.70 2.23
CA ASN A 62 11.50 17.48 3.08
C ASN A 62 12.53 16.60 3.81
N GLY A 63 12.50 15.28 3.59
CA GLY A 63 13.39 14.31 4.23
C GLY A 63 12.89 13.77 5.58
N THR A 64 11.64 14.03 5.96
CA THR A 64 11.02 13.48 7.17
C THR A 64 10.73 11.98 6.96
N TYR A 65 11.17 11.14 7.89
CA TYR A 65 10.97 9.69 7.80
C TYR A 65 9.50 9.31 8.01
N LEU A 66 8.83 8.86 6.95
CA LEU A 66 7.48 8.32 7.00
C LEU A 66 7.46 6.81 7.32
N ALA A 67 8.48 6.09 6.84
CA ALA A 67 8.72 4.70 7.17
C ALA A 67 10.23 4.44 7.24
N THR A 68 10.66 3.71 8.27
CA THR A 68 12.08 3.35 8.48
C THR A 68 12.18 1.93 9.02
N SER A 69 13.40 1.40 9.13
CA SER A 69 13.66 0.07 9.66
C SER A 69 14.61 0.16 10.84
N GLU A 70 14.14 -0.29 12.00
CA GLU A 70 14.92 -0.36 13.23
C GLU A 70 15.55 -1.74 13.39
N LYS A 71 16.81 -1.78 13.82
CA LYS A 71 17.51 -3.03 14.11
C LYS A 71 17.00 -3.62 15.41
N VAL A 72 16.60 -4.88 15.38
CA VAL A 72 16.11 -5.66 16.52
C VAL A 72 16.83 -7.01 16.57
N TYR A 73 16.65 -7.74 17.65
CA TYR A 73 17.39 -8.97 17.91
C TYR A 73 16.45 -10.12 18.26
N ASN A 74 16.70 -11.30 17.68
CA ASN A 74 16.01 -12.52 18.03
C ASN A 74 16.91 -13.39 18.92
N LEU A 75 16.38 -13.82 20.04
CA LEU A 75 17.07 -14.72 20.95
C LEU A 75 17.08 -16.14 20.39
N ILE A 76 18.27 -16.71 20.34
CA ILE A 76 18.53 -18.08 19.88
C ILE A 76 19.09 -18.90 21.04
N LEU A 77 18.56 -20.10 21.19
CA LEU A 77 19.03 -21.09 22.16
C LEU A 77 19.76 -22.22 21.44
N ASP A 78 20.82 -22.71 22.07
CA ASP A 78 21.48 -23.98 21.72
C ASP A 78 21.27 -25.01 22.84
N PRO A 79 20.19 -25.77 22.78
CA PRO A 79 19.97 -26.85 23.77
C PRO A 79 21.11 -27.84 23.81
N SER A 80 21.80 -28.12 22.72
CA SER A 80 22.91 -29.09 22.70
C SER A 80 24.07 -28.61 23.58
N GLN A 81 24.37 -27.32 23.59
CA GLN A 81 25.41 -26.72 24.41
C GLN A 81 24.98 -26.63 25.90
N ILE A 82 23.71 -26.28 26.15
CA ILE A 82 23.16 -26.20 27.51
C ILE A 82 23.11 -27.59 28.13
N MET A 83 22.74 -28.62 27.38
CA MET A 83 22.59 -30.01 27.85
C MET A 83 23.89 -30.82 27.79
N ASP A 84 25.02 -30.22 27.41
CA ASP A 84 26.35 -30.86 27.57
C ASP A 84 26.67 -31.13 29.03
N LYS A 85 26.33 -30.20 29.93
CA LYS A 85 26.44 -30.34 31.37
C LYS A 85 25.20 -29.77 32.08
N PRO A 86 24.08 -30.48 32.02
CA PRO A 86 22.78 -29.95 32.46
C PRO A 86 22.78 -29.51 33.93
N ASP A 87 23.49 -30.25 34.83
CA ASP A 87 23.61 -29.92 36.26
C ASP A 87 24.28 -28.55 36.49
N TYR A 88 25.07 -28.05 35.53
CA TYR A 88 25.84 -26.81 35.68
C TYR A 88 25.38 -25.69 34.73
N TYR A 89 24.67 -25.98 33.63
CA TYR A 89 24.37 -25.01 32.61
C TYR A 89 22.88 -24.68 32.49
N LEU A 90 22.00 -25.68 32.76
CA LEU A 90 20.56 -25.53 32.53
C LEU A 90 19.95 -24.47 33.42
N GLU A 91 20.00 -24.64 34.74
CA GLU A 91 19.37 -23.69 35.67
C GLU A 91 20.00 -22.29 35.66
N PRO A 92 21.35 -22.15 35.65
CA PRO A 92 21.96 -20.80 35.52
C PRO A 92 21.54 -20.06 34.27
N THR A 93 21.40 -20.75 33.12
CA THR A 93 20.98 -20.15 31.86
C THR A 93 19.51 -19.75 31.89
N ILE A 94 18.63 -20.65 32.38
CA ILE A 94 17.20 -20.34 32.53
C ILE A 94 17.00 -19.14 33.45
N GLN A 95 17.67 -19.14 34.61
CA GLN A 95 17.55 -18.04 35.57
C GLN A 95 18.01 -16.71 35.01
N ALA A 96 19.07 -16.68 34.17
CA ALA A 96 19.52 -15.48 33.51
C ALA A 96 18.46 -14.94 32.52
N LEU A 97 17.82 -15.85 31.78
CA LEU A 97 16.77 -15.49 30.82
C LEU A 97 15.49 -15.01 31.53
N VAL A 98 15.13 -15.61 32.63
CA VAL A 98 13.99 -15.19 33.47
C VAL A 98 14.23 -13.81 34.08
N ASP A 99 15.41 -13.58 34.65
CA ASP A 99 15.71 -12.34 35.37
C ASP A 99 15.79 -11.11 34.42
N VAL A 100 16.34 -11.29 33.21
CA VAL A 100 16.49 -10.19 32.26
C VAL A 100 15.24 -9.96 31.41
N PHE A 101 14.60 -11.02 30.94
CA PHE A 101 13.50 -10.91 30.01
C PHE A 101 12.12 -11.22 30.60
N GLY A 102 12.04 -11.74 31.81
CA GLY A 102 10.78 -12.17 32.42
C GLY A 102 10.13 -13.38 31.75
N PHE A 103 10.91 -14.24 31.07
CA PHE A 103 10.39 -15.41 30.37
C PHE A 103 9.92 -16.49 31.36
N ASP A 104 9.03 -17.38 30.94
CA ASP A 104 8.59 -18.51 31.75
C ASP A 104 9.70 -19.57 31.84
N GLY A 105 10.27 -19.74 33.03
CA GLY A 105 11.35 -20.70 33.25
C GLY A 105 10.93 -22.17 33.06
N ASN A 106 9.65 -22.51 33.25
CA ASN A 106 9.16 -23.87 33.01
C ASN A 106 9.00 -24.15 31.53
N GLU A 107 8.49 -23.17 30.76
CA GLU A 107 8.42 -23.25 29.30
C GLU A 107 9.82 -23.41 28.69
N LEU A 108 10.78 -22.57 29.11
CA LEU A 108 12.18 -22.68 28.68
C LEU A 108 12.80 -24.04 28.97
N ARG A 109 12.60 -24.54 30.22
CA ARG A 109 13.12 -25.85 30.64
C ARG A 109 12.52 -26.98 29.80
N GLY A 110 11.20 -26.98 29.60
CA GLY A 110 10.53 -27.96 28.75
C GLY A 110 11.07 -27.94 27.34
N LEU A 111 11.18 -26.76 26.73
CA LEU A 111 11.66 -26.57 25.35
C LEU A 111 13.09 -27.05 25.13
N ILE A 112 14.00 -26.77 26.09
CA ILE A 112 15.41 -27.21 26.04
C ILE A 112 15.51 -28.74 26.23
N GLN A 113 14.75 -29.32 27.17
CA GLN A 113 14.77 -30.74 27.48
C GLN A 113 14.09 -31.61 26.39
N GLU A 114 13.06 -31.11 25.73
CA GLU A 114 12.42 -31.81 24.61
C GLU A 114 13.36 -31.98 23.41
N ARG A 115 14.33 -31.08 23.25
CA ARG A 115 15.21 -31.03 22.05
C ARG A 115 16.70 -30.93 22.42
N PRO A 116 17.23 -31.82 23.30
CA PRO A 116 18.55 -31.65 23.93
C PRO A 116 19.74 -31.71 22.97
N LYS A 117 19.53 -32.17 21.72
CA LYS A 117 20.58 -32.27 20.69
C LYS A 117 20.47 -31.17 19.59
N ARG A 118 19.55 -30.23 19.76
CA ARG A 118 19.34 -29.17 18.78
C ARG A 118 20.39 -28.06 18.94
N ALA A 119 21.17 -27.81 17.91
CA ALA A 119 22.19 -26.74 17.93
C ALA A 119 21.63 -25.33 17.68
N TYR A 120 20.34 -25.20 17.36
CA TYR A 120 19.74 -23.94 17.02
C TYR A 120 18.22 -23.98 17.26
N LEU A 121 17.73 -23.10 18.13
CA LEU A 121 16.31 -22.97 18.42
C LEU A 121 15.96 -21.49 18.66
N ARG A 122 15.16 -20.89 17.76
CA ARG A 122 14.65 -19.54 17.95
C ARG A 122 13.52 -19.55 19.00
N TYR A 123 13.72 -18.83 20.11
CA TYR A 123 12.73 -18.76 21.18
C TYR A 123 11.58 -17.83 20.79
N LYS A 124 10.34 -18.33 20.90
CA LYS A 124 9.12 -17.67 20.41
C LYS A 124 8.91 -16.28 21.00
N ASN A 125 9.09 -16.12 22.31
CA ASN A 125 8.89 -14.87 23.03
C ASN A 125 10.13 -13.96 23.01
N GLY A 126 11.28 -14.44 22.54
CA GLY A 126 12.53 -13.69 22.42
C GLY A 126 12.72 -13.05 21.03
N ARG A 127 11.63 -12.60 20.40
CA ARG A 127 11.67 -11.93 19.09
C ARG A 127 11.67 -10.42 19.22
N GLN A 128 12.38 -9.77 18.34
CA GLN A 128 12.40 -8.30 18.22
C GLN A 128 12.80 -7.59 19.52
N LEU A 129 13.77 -8.16 20.23
CA LEU A 129 14.37 -7.54 21.41
C LEU A 129 15.14 -6.28 21.01
N SER A 130 15.16 -5.27 21.89
CA SER A 130 15.91 -4.05 21.67
C SER A 130 17.42 -4.27 21.89
N TYR A 131 18.23 -3.30 21.42
CA TYR A 131 19.67 -3.30 21.69
C TYR A 131 19.97 -3.29 23.20
N ASP A 132 19.20 -2.53 23.98
CA ASP A 132 19.39 -2.43 25.44
C ASP A 132 19.12 -3.78 26.12
N GLN A 133 18.02 -4.46 25.77
CA GLN A 133 17.70 -5.79 26.29
C GLN A 133 18.77 -6.84 25.94
N LYS A 134 19.28 -6.82 24.71
CA LYS A 134 20.40 -7.68 24.31
C LYS A 134 21.64 -7.39 25.14
N THR A 135 22.00 -6.13 25.29
CA THR A 135 23.22 -5.71 25.99
C THR A 135 23.13 -6.03 27.49
N GLU A 136 21.94 -5.85 28.08
CA GLU A 136 21.67 -6.22 29.48
C GLU A 136 21.89 -7.73 29.73
N PHE A 137 21.41 -8.57 28.81
CA PHE A 137 21.66 -10.01 28.92
C PHE A 137 23.14 -10.36 28.76
N GLU A 138 23.81 -9.82 27.76
CA GLU A 138 25.25 -10.05 27.52
C GLU A 138 26.10 -9.61 28.72
N GLN A 139 25.72 -8.51 29.37
CA GLN A 139 26.35 -8.03 30.58
C GLN A 139 26.06 -8.99 31.77
N THR A 140 24.80 -9.40 31.95
CA THR A 140 24.38 -10.36 33.00
C THR A 140 25.10 -11.70 32.86
N GLU A 141 25.18 -12.24 31.65
CA GLU A 141 25.92 -13.46 31.34
C GLU A 141 27.39 -13.34 31.77
N LYS A 142 28.04 -12.25 31.32
CA LYS A 142 29.46 -11.99 31.66
C LYS A 142 29.68 -11.87 33.15
N GLU A 143 28.84 -11.14 33.88
CA GLU A 143 28.95 -10.94 35.34
C GLU A 143 28.74 -12.22 36.09
N ARG A 144 27.68 -12.99 35.77
CA ARG A 144 27.41 -14.29 36.40
C ARG A 144 28.52 -15.28 36.13
N ASN A 145 28.97 -15.41 34.91
CA ASN A 145 30.06 -16.30 34.56
C ASN A 145 31.37 -15.92 35.24
N ALA A 146 31.63 -14.61 35.47
CA ALA A 146 32.78 -14.16 36.26
C ALA A 146 32.63 -14.48 37.76
N ALA A 147 31.43 -14.32 38.33
CA ALA A 147 31.13 -14.64 39.70
C ALA A 147 31.26 -16.14 39.97
N TYR A 148 30.70 -17.01 39.12
CA TYR A 148 30.85 -18.45 39.20
C TYR A 148 32.30 -18.90 39.18
N ARG A 149 33.14 -18.35 38.28
CA ARG A 149 34.58 -18.67 38.20
C ARG A 149 35.36 -18.30 39.45
N LYS A 150 34.92 -17.31 40.21
CA LYS A 150 35.57 -16.83 41.44
C LYS A 150 35.01 -17.46 42.71
N SER A 151 34.01 -18.34 42.61
CA SER A 151 33.41 -19.01 43.76
C SER A 151 34.40 -19.98 44.39
N ASP A 152 34.53 -19.92 45.73
CA ASP A 152 35.30 -20.87 46.53
C ASP A 152 34.60 -22.26 46.66
N ASP A 153 33.33 -22.35 46.25
CA ASP A 153 32.59 -23.61 46.17
C ASP A 153 32.88 -24.29 44.83
N ASP A 154 33.54 -25.46 44.91
CA ASP A 154 33.91 -26.27 43.73
C ASP A 154 32.71 -26.59 42.82
N ASN A 155 31.51 -26.74 43.40
CA ASN A 155 30.31 -27.00 42.62
C ASN A 155 29.81 -25.74 41.87
N GLN A 156 29.74 -24.58 42.56
CA GLN A 156 29.35 -23.32 41.99
C GLN A 156 30.36 -22.81 40.93
N SER A 157 31.64 -23.09 41.11
CA SER A 157 32.69 -22.71 40.18
C SER A 157 32.51 -23.31 38.77
N ARG A 158 31.70 -24.36 38.63
CA ARG A 158 31.37 -25.05 37.37
C ARG A 158 30.16 -24.48 36.67
N PHE A 159 29.32 -23.68 37.35
CA PHE A 159 28.14 -23.11 36.77
C PHE A 159 28.50 -22.13 35.62
N ARG A 160 27.68 -22.12 34.56
CA ARG A 160 27.80 -21.19 33.43
C ARG A 160 26.43 -20.87 32.88
N VAL A 161 26.26 -19.62 32.51
CA VAL A 161 25.25 -19.18 31.52
C VAL A 161 25.87 -19.40 30.14
N THR A 162 25.23 -20.19 29.28
CA THR A 162 25.77 -20.57 27.98
C THR A 162 24.67 -20.99 27.02
N GLY A 163 25.00 -21.10 25.72
CA GLY A 163 24.08 -21.58 24.70
C GLY A 163 23.00 -20.56 24.35
N VAL A 164 23.29 -19.28 24.53
CA VAL A 164 22.39 -18.16 24.14
C VAL A 164 23.15 -17.19 23.27
N TRP A 165 22.56 -16.82 22.15
CA TRP A 165 23.06 -15.72 21.31
C TRP A 165 21.91 -15.00 20.61
N PHE A 166 22.22 -13.94 19.87
CA PHE A 166 21.24 -13.10 19.22
C PHE A 166 21.49 -13.04 17.72
N GLU A 167 20.39 -13.11 16.94
CA GLU A 167 20.39 -12.86 15.52
C GLU A 167 19.80 -11.49 15.22
N ASP A 168 20.47 -10.76 14.35
CA ASP A 168 20.01 -9.48 13.86
C ASP A 168 18.75 -9.65 12.99
N GLU A 169 17.78 -8.78 13.17
CA GLU A 169 16.60 -8.64 12.34
C GLU A 169 16.28 -7.14 12.19
N TYR A 170 15.42 -6.78 11.25
CA TYR A 170 14.91 -5.42 11.13
C TYR A 170 13.39 -5.43 11.28
N ARG A 171 12.89 -4.49 12.09
CA ARG A 171 11.46 -4.21 12.25
C ARG A 171 11.11 -2.93 11.50
N ARG A 172 10.07 -2.98 10.68
CA ARG A 172 9.53 -1.80 10.01
C ARG A 172 8.80 -0.91 11.02
N ILE A 173 9.06 0.40 10.98
CA ILE A 173 8.46 1.41 11.87
C ILE A 173 7.91 2.56 11.03
N TYR A 174 6.75 3.02 11.44
CA TYR A 174 6.05 4.17 10.88
C TYR A 174 5.89 5.23 11.97
N PRO A 175 6.81 6.21 12.04
CA PRO A 175 6.88 7.15 13.17
C PRO A 175 5.62 7.98 13.38
N TYR A 176 4.83 8.19 12.32
CA TYR A 176 3.61 8.99 12.35
C TYR A 176 2.34 8.14 12.40
N GLY A 177 2.44 6.85 12.69
CA GLY A 177 1.29 5.96 12.90
C GLY A 177 0.32 5.92 11.72
N SER A 178 -0.82 6.61 11.83
CA SER A 178 -1.87 6.62 10.81
C SER A 178 -1.74 7.70 9.72
N THR A 179 -0.75 8.61 9.83
CA THR A 179 -0.57 9.68 8.84
C THR A 179 -0.27 9.10 7.45
N ALA A 180 -1.05 9.50 6.45
CA ALA A 180 -0.96 9.05 5.07
C ALA A 180 -1.00 7.51 4.90
N CYS A 181 -1.67 6.79 5.79
CA CYS A 181 -1.63 5.33 5.85
C CYS A 181 -1.99 4.65 4.52
N ASN A 182 -3.01 5.14 3.80
CA ASN A 182 -3.43 4.58 2.51
C ASN A 182 -2.47 4.95 1.36
N VAL A 183 -1.61 5.97 1.54
CA VAL A 183 -0.59 6.37 0.56
C VAL A 183 0.72 5.62 0.81
N ILE A 184 1.13 5.48 2.07
CA ILE A 184 2.38 4.80 2.44
C ILE A 184 2.20 3.29 2.28
N GLY A 185 1.09 2.72 2.78
CA GLY A 185 0.95 1.28 2.93
C GLY A 185 1.83 0.72 4.06
N PHE A 186 1.91 -0.60 4.18
CA PHE A 186 2.71 -1.24 5.23
C PHE A 186 3.48 -2.46 4.71
N ALA A 187 4.57 -2.80 5.36
CA ALA A 187 5.34 -3.99 5.05
C ALA A 187 4.90 -5.20 5.90
N SER A 188 5.14 -6.41 5.39
CA SER A 188 5.07 -7.64 6.19
C SER A 188 6.02 -7.57 7.38
N GLY A 189 5.75 -8.39 8.43
CA GLY A 189 6.54 -8.36 9.66
C GLY A 189 8.04 -8.66 9.47
N ASP A 190 8.40 -9.35 8.39
CA ASP A 190 9.79 -9.63 7.98
C ASP A 190 10.35 -8.59 6.99
N GLY A 191 9.58 -7.59 6.63
CA GLY A 191 9.96 -6.54 5.67
C GLY A 191 10.14 -7.01 4.22
N SER A 192 9.74 -8.24 3.88
CA SER A 192 9.94 -8.80 2.54
C SER A 192 8.93 -8.32 1.51
N ASN A 193 7.73 -7.96 1.92
CA ASN A 193 6.64 -7.55 1.03
C ASN A 193 5.94 -6.31 1.55
N GLY A 194 5.59 -5.42 0.62
CA GLY A 194 4.72 -4.27 0.88
C GLY A 194 3.26 -4.59 0.55
N THR A 195 2.34 -4.01 1.31
CA THR A 195 0.89 -4.09 1.11
C THR A 195 0.31 -2.68 1.03
N GLY A 196 -0.33 -2.36 -0.08
CA GLY A 196 -0.86 -1.03 -0.35
C GLY A 196 0.20 0.05 -0.55
N GLY A 197 -0.20 1.20 -1.05
CA GLY A 197 0.60 2.41 -1.13
C GLY A 197 1.98 2.27 -1.78
N ILE A 198 2.88 3.15 -1.36
CA ILE A 198 4.29 3.20 -1.78
C ILE A 198 5.02 1.89 -1.42
N GLU A 199 4.72 1.31 -0.25
CA GLU A 199 5.32 0.06 0.20
C GLU A 199 5.13 -1.09 -0.80
N GLN A 200 3.96 -1.17 -1.43
CA GLN A 200 3.67 -2.18 -2.45
C GLN A 200 4.20 -1.77 -3.83
N TYR A 201 3.93 -0.55 -4.27
CA TYR A 201 4.27 -0.11 -5.64
C TYR A 201 5.79 -0.09 -5.86
N TYR A 202 6.54 0.40 -4.87
CA TYR A 202 7.99 0.48 -4.89
C TYR A 202 8.70 -0.65 -4.13
N ASN A 203 8.00 -1.78 -3.89
CA ASN A 203 8.56 -2.89 -3.13
C ASN A 203 9.93 -3.35 -3.64
N ASP A 204 10.11 -3.49 -4.96
CA ASP A 204 11.37 -3.92 -5.59
C ASP A 204 12.54 -2.94 -5.35
N SER A 205 12.23 -1.66 -5.07
CA SER A 205 13.24 -0.67 -4.70
C SER A 205 13.54 -0.68 -3.20
N LEU A 206 12.51 -0.90 -2.39
CA LEU A 206 12.60 -0.89 -0.93
C LEU A 206 13.23 -2.17 -0.35
N ILE A 207 13.08 -3.33 -1.00
CA ILE A 207 13.72 -4.57 -0.56
C ILE A 207 15.21 -4.57 -0.87
N GLY A 208 15.98 -5.25 0.00
CA GLY A 208 17.41 -5.48 -0.18
C GLY A 208 17.72 -6.94 -0.54
N VAL A 209 18.98 -7.30 -0.40
CA VAL A 209 19.47 -8.67 -0.52
C VAL A 209 20.23 -9.03 0.75
N ASN A 210 19.83 -10.13 1.39
CA ASN A 210 20.53 -10.62 2.57
C ASN A 210 22.00 -10.93 2.27
N GLY A 211 22.87 -10.55 3.17
CA GLY A 211 24.25 -11.00 3.22
C GLY A 211 24.37 -12.37 3.86
N ARG A 212 25.58 -12.91 3.88
CA ARG A 212 25.91 -14.16 4.53
C ARG A 212 27.32 -14.19 5.08
N GLU A 213 27.43 -14.85 6.20
CA GLU A 213 28.69 -15.21 6.81
C GLU A 213 28.82 -16.73 6.76
N TYR A 214 29.87 -17.25 6.13
CA TYR A 214 30.22 -18.67 6.15
C TYR A 214 31.63 -18.86 6.66
N GLY A 215 31.81 -19.87 7.50
CA GLY A 215 33.11 -20.35 7.86
C GLY A 215 33.48 -21.55 6.97
N TYR A 216 34.69 -21.59 6.47
CA TYR A 216 35.29 -22.78 5.90
C TYR A 216 36.66 -23.02 6.56
N LEU A 217 37.09 -24.29 6.59
CA LEU A 217 38.42 -24.64 7.03
C LEU A 217 39.37 -24.50 5.86
N ASP A 218 40.45 -23.74 6.02
CA ASP A 218 41.54 -23.72 5.05
C ASP A 218 42.36 -25.04 5.04
N GLU A 219 43.37 -25.14 4.16
CA GLU A 219 44.20 -26.34 4.05
C GLU A 219 44.99 -26.65 5.33
N ASP A 220 45.15 -25.69 6.22
CA ASP A 220 45.83 -25.81 7.52
C ASP A 220 44.83 -26.01 8.69
N ALA A 221 43.56 -26.26 8.40
CA ALA A 221 42.46 -26.41 9.35
C ALA A 221 42.16 -25.16 10.20
N ASN A 222 42.52 -23.96 9.73
CA ASN A 222 42.08 -22.71 10.35
C ASN A 222 40.69 -22.35 9.81
N LEU A 223 39.87 -21.79 10.69
CA LEU A 223 38.53 -21.32 10.31
C LEU A 223 38.66 -19.95 9.63
N GLU A 224 38.51 -19.91 8.32
CA GLU A 224 38.37 -18.67 7.57
C GLU A 224 36.89 -18.30 7.38
N GLY A 225 36.54 -17.07 7.71
CA GLY A 225 35.20 -16.53 7.52
C GLY A 225 35.11 -15.72 6.23
N VAL A 226 34.21 -16.08 5.33
CA VAL A 226 33.82 -15.22 4.21
C VAL A 226 32.54 -14.51 4.56
N VAL A 227 32.60 -13.18 4.61
CA VAL A 227 31.44 -12.33 4.84
C VAL A 227 31.01 -11.72 3.50
N LYS A 228 29.78 -12.07 3.06
CA LYS A 228 29.09 -11.37 2.01
C LYS A 228 28.15 -10.37 2.64
N SER A 229 28.46 -9.08 2.54
CA SER A 229 27.62 -8.01 3.11
C SER A 229 26.20 -8.03 2.53
N ALA A 230 25.22 -7.65 3.36
CA ALA A 230 23.88 -7.38 2.87
C ALA A 230 23.88 -6.15 1.95
N VAL A 231 22.98 -6.14 0.98
CA VAL A 231 22.68 -4.96 0.16
C VAL A 231 21.32 -4.42 0.64
N ASN A 232 21.33 -3.23 1.20
CA ASN A 232 20.11 -2.61 1.73
C ASN A 232 19.16 -2.16 0.61
N GLY A 233 17.90 -1.94 0.96
CA GLY A 233 16.93 -1.33 0.08
C GLY A 233 17.23 0.16 -0.14
N ARG A 234 16.71 0.71 -1.24
CA ARG A 234 16.89 2.12 -1.61
C ARG A 234 15.86 3.00 -0.90
N THR A 235 16.24 4.21 -0.55
CA THR A 235 15.32 5.22 0.02
C THR A 235 14.43 5.79 -1.08
N VAL A 236 13.13 5.83 -0.81
CA VAL A 236 12.10 6.43 -1.67
C VAL A 236 11.73 7.79 -1.10
N VAL A 237 11.87 8.84 -1.90
CA VAL A 237 11.46 10.21 -1.55
C VAL A 237 10.09 10.46 -2.16
N SER A 238 9.08 10.65 -1.31
CA SER A 238 7.72 10.94 -1.77
C SER A 238 7.52 12.43 -2.06
N THR A 239 6.48 12.75 -2.80
CA THR A 239 6.02 14.14 -3.03
C THR A 239 5.18 14.66 -1.86
N ILE A 240 4.78 13.78 -0.95
CA ILE A 240 3.98 14.15 0.23
C ILE A 240 4.75 15.14 1.09
N ASP A 241 4.05 16.17 1.54
CA ASP A 241 4.47 17.07 2.62
C ASP A 241 3.68 16.71 3.87
N VAL A 242 4.38 16.26 4.91
CA VAL A 242 3.74 15.79 6.15
C VAL A 242 2.89 16.89 6.81
N ASN A 243 3.25 18.16 6.63
CA ASN A 243 2.48 19.26 7.20
C ASN A 243 1.16 19.46 6.45
N VAL A 244 1.20 19.43 5.10
CA VAL A 244 0.00 19.47 4.25
C VAL A 244 -0.89 18.28 4.56
N GLN A 245 -0.33 17.09 4.64
CA GLN A 245 -1.06 15.86 4.97
C GLN A 245 -1.78 15.96 6.33
N ASN A 246 -1.10 16.45 7.36
CA ASN A 246 -1.67 16.62 8.69
C ASN A 246 -2.78 17.70 8.73
N ILE A 247 -2.64 18.77 7.93
CA ILE A 247 -3.70 19.77 7.80
C ILE A 247 -4.96 19.15 7.16
N LEU A 248 -4.81 18.39 6.07
CA LEU A 248 -5.93 17.71 5.43
C LEU A 248 -6.61 16.76 6.40
N GLN A 249 -5.84 15.91 7.09
CA GLN A 249 -6.38 14.93 8.04
C GLN A 249 -7.13 15.62 9.19
N LYS A 250 -6.55 16.68 9.76
CA LYS A 250 -7.19 17.45 10.84
C LYS A 250 -8.60 17.93 10.45
N TYR A 251 -8.75 18.53 9.27
CA TYR A 251 -10.06 19.03 8.85
C TYR A 251 -11.05 17.94 8.47
N ILE A 252 -10.55 16.79 7.96
CA ILE A 252 -11.39 15.60 7.76
C ILE A 252 -11.91 15.08 9.11
N ASP A 253 -11.05 14.97 10.11
CA ASP A 253 -11.42 14.48 11.44
C ASP A 253 -12.40 15.45 12.17
N GLU A 254 -12.18 16.76 12.03
CA GLU A 254 -13.12 17.80 12.54
C GLU A 254 -14.49 17.67 11.88
N TRP A 255 -14.54 17.47 10.56
CA TRP A 255 -15.79 17.25 9.84
C TRP A 255 -16.49 15.96 10.28
N GLN A 256 -15.76 14.86 10.38
CA GLN A 256 -16.31 13.57 10.81
C GLN A 256 -16.88 13.63 12.23
N THR A 257 -16.24 14.40 13.11
CA THR A 257 -16.71 14.57 14.50
C THR A 257 -17.93 15.48 14.59
N SER A 258 -18.00 16.56 13.78
CA SER A 258 -19.03 17.59 13.89
C SER A 258 -20.29 17.32 13.07
N VAL A 259 -20.12 16.75 11.86
CA VAL A 259 -21.22 16.52 10.90
C VAL A 259 -21.31 15.02 10.54
N GLY A 260 -20.19 14.42 10.17
CA GLY A 260 -20.08 13.05 9.74
C GLY A 260 -20.47 12.84 8.27
N SER A 261 -19.77 11.90 7.63
CA SER A 261 -20.04 11.41 6.28
C SER A 261 -19.65 9.94 6.24
N HIS A 262 -20.18 9.18 5.27
CA HIS A 262 -19.79 7.80 5.08
C HIS A 262 -18.28 7.68 4.78
N VAL A 263 -17.78 8.53 3.87
CA VAL A 263 -16.35 8.74 3.61
C VAL A 263 -16.13 10.23 3.34
N THR A 264 -15.09 10.80 3.94
CA THR A 264 -14.56 12.11 3.58
C THR A 264 -13.13 11.93 3.11
N ALA A 265 -12.77 12.56 1.99
CA ALA A 265 -11.43 12.48 1.43
C ALA A 265 -10.99 13.83 0.85
N ALA A 266 -9.68 14.04 0.80
CA ALA A 266 -9.07 15.24 0.23
C ALA A 266 -7.74 14.92 -0.45
N ILE A 267 -7.49 15.59 -1.59
CA ILE A 267 -6.22 15.57 -2.31
C ILE A 267 -5.71 17.00 -2.44
N ALA A 268 -4.45 17.24 -2.07
CA ALA A 268 -3.73 18.46 -2.40
C ALA A 268 -2.71 18.15 -3.51
N MET A 269 -2.88 18.77 -4.68
CA MET A 269 -2.05 18.54 -5.85
C MET A 269 -1.46 19.85 -6.34
N ASN A 270 -0.19 19.82 -6.76
CA ASN A 270 0.45 20.96 -7.40
C ASN A 270 0.07 20.99 -8.90
N PRO A 271 -0.67 22.00 -9.38
CA PRO A 271 -1.12 22.02 -10.76
C PRO A 271 0.02 22.18 -11.78
N ASN A 272 1.20 22.69 -11.37
CA ASN A 272 2.30 22.96 -12.30
C ASN A 272 3.11 21.72 -12.70
N ASN A 273 3.03 20.63 -11.91
CA ASN A 273 3.81 19.42 -12.15
C ASN A 273 3.10 18.11 -11.78
N GLY A 274 1.85 18.18 -11.31
CA GLY A 274 1.04 17.02 -10.92
C GLY A 274 1.41 16.38 -9.59
N GLU A 275 2.42 16.87 -8.85
CA GLU A 275 2.84 16.29 -7.56
C GLU A 275 1.71 16.27 -6.53
N ILE A 276 1.52 15.14 -5.89
CA ILE A 276 0.57 14.98 -4.78
C ILE A 276 1.27 15.38 -3.48
N LEU A 277 0.87 16.54 -2.93
CA LEU A 277 1.42 17.07 -1.68
C LEU A 277 0.77 16.46 -0.43
N GLY A 278 -0.45 15.95 -0.57
CA GLY A 278 -1.19 15.27 0.48
C GLY A 278 -2.41 14.55 -0.08
N MET A 279 -2.74 13.42 0.51
CA MET A 279 -3.91 12.62 0.17
C MET A 279 -4.41 11.95 1.45
N ALA A 280 -5.59 12.35 1.90
CA ALA A 280 -6.15 11.95 3.18
C ALA A 280 -7.58 11.44 3.03
N THR A 281 -7.96 10.51 3.90
CA THR A 281 -9.33 9.97 3.98
C THR A 281 -9.76 9.82 5.44
N SER A 282 -11.07 9.74 5.68
CA SER A 282 -11.62 9.45 7.01
C SER A 282 -11.35 8.02 7.49
N ASN A 283 -11.03 7.09 6.57
CA ASN A 283 -10.72 5.71 6.90
C ASN A 283 -9.21 5.58 7.14
N THR A 284 -8.80 5.71 8.40
CA THR A 284 -7.39 5.61 8.80
C THR A 284 -7.14 4.35 9.62
N PHE A 285 -5.90 3.87 9.60
CA PHE A 285 -5.42 2.76 10.42
C PHE A 285 -3.97 3.00 10.84
N ASP A 286 -3.54 2.42 11.96
CA ASP A 286 -2.15 2.49 12.39
C ASP A 286 -1.27 1.56 11.54
N LEU A 287 -0.30 2.13 10.83
CA LEU A 287 0.66 1.39 10.01
C LEU A 287 1.53 0.43 10.81
N ASN A 288 1.74 0.69 12.12
CA ASN A 288 2.46 -0.22 13.01
C ASN A 288 1.58 -1.39 13.48
N ASN A 289 0.24 -1.27 13.40
CA ASN A 289 -0.72 -2.32 13.71
C ASN A 289 -1.85 -2.39 12.67
N PRO A 290 -1.54 -2.66 11.38
CA PRO A 290 -2.49 -2.51 10.27
C PRO A 290 -3.63 -3.53 10.28
N ARG A 291 -3.55 -4.56 11.12
CA ARG A 291 -4.57 -5.60 11.26
C ARG A 291 -5.41 -5.45 12.54
N ASN A 292 -5.34 -4.28 13.18
CA ASN A 292 -6.22 -3.97 14.29
C ASN A 292 -7.69 -3.92 13.84
N THR A 293 -8.57 -4.59 14.58
CA THR A 293 -10.02 -4.61 14.36
C THR A 293 -10.79 -4.11 15.59
N ASP A 294 -10.14 -3.43 16.53
CA ASP A 294 -10.76 -2.95 17.78
C ASP A 294 -11.92 -1.96 17.52
N GLY A 295 -11.98 -1.35 16.34
CA GLY A 295 -13.10 -0.50 15.91
C GLY A 295 -14.35 -1.25 15.46
N TYR A 296 -14.31 -2.59 15.40
CA TYR A 296 -15.42 -3.43 14.96
C TYR A 296 -15.92 -4.31 16.11
N THR A 297 -17.23 -4.39 16.27
CA THR A 297 -17.85 -5.41 17.13
C THR A 297 -17.79 -6.78 16.49
N GLU A 298 -17.88 -7.83 17.29
CA GLU A 298 -17.92 -9.22 16.77
C GLU A 298 -19.11 -9.46 15.84
N ASP A 299 -20.26 -8.85 16.11
CA ASP A 299 -21.45 -8.96 15.28
C ASP A 299 -21.30 -8.25 13.93
N GLU A 300 -20.60 -7.10 13.88
CA GLU A 300 -20.25 -6.43 12.61
C GLU A 300 -19.28 -7.29 11.78
N LEU A 301 -18.26 -7.86 12.41
CA LEU A 301 -17.34 -8.77 11.73
C LEU A 301 -18.05 -10.03 11.24
N LEU A 302 -18.98 -10.57 12.03
CA LEU A 302 -19.80 -11.70 11.61
C LEU A 302 -20.67 -11.35 10.40
N ALA A 303 -21.30 -10.19 10.39
CA ALA A 303 -22.13 -9.72 9.28
C ALA A 303 -21.30 -9.53 7.98
N LEU A 304 -20.13 -8.90 8.09
CA LEU A 304 -19.18 -8.76 6.96
C LEU A 304 -18.74 -10.14 6.46
N GLY A 305 -18.41 -11.03 7.38
CA GLY A 305 -17.94 -12.38 7.08
C GLY A 305 -18.99 -13.26 6.40
N LYS A 306 -20.26 -13.15 6.77
CA LYS A 306 -21.34 -13.88 6.11
C LYS A 306 -21.45 -13.55 4.62
N LYS A 307 -21.35 -12.26 4.24
CA LYS A 307 -21.36 -11.83 2.84
C LYS A 307 -20.19 -12.43 2.07
N GLU A 308 -18.98 -12.40 2.63
CA GLU A 308 -17.79 -12.98 1.99
C GLU A 308 -17.90 -14.51 1.89
N ALA A 309 -18.35 -15.17 2.94
CA ALA A 309 -18.51 -16.63 2.98
C ALA A 309 -19.44 -17.17 1.87
N VAL A 310 -20.51 -16.45 1.53
CA VAL A 310 -21.36 -16.78 0.37
C VAL A 310 -20.53 -16.81 -0.93
N GLY A 311 -19.64 -15.82 -1.10
CA GLY A 311 -18.74 -15.76 -2.24
C GLY A 311 -17.70 -16.87 -2.25
N VAL A 312 -17.14 -17.21 -1.08
CA VAL A 312 -16.19 -18.32 -0.90
C VAL A 312 -16.87 -19.63 -1.26
N TYR A 313 -18.04 -19.90 -0.68
CA TYR A 313 -18.81 -21.13 -0.94
C TYR A 313 -19.10 -21.33 -2.43
N ARG A 314 -19.49 -20.26 -3.15
CA ARG A 314 -19.74 -20.32 -4.60
C ARG A 314 -18.48 -20.63 -5.40
N ARG A 315 -17.31 -20.12 -4.98
CA ARG A 315 -16.02 -20.42 -5.65
C ARG A 315 -15.62 -21.89 -5.45
N GLU A 316 -15.91 -22.46 -4.28
CA GLU A 316 -15.61 -23.85 -3.93
C GLU A 316 -16.64 -24.83 -4.50
N ASN A 317 -17.90 -24.38 -4.68
CA ASN A 317 -19.04 -25.17 -5.17
C ASN A 317 -19.75 -24.43 -6.31
N PRO A 318 -19.22 -24.43 -7.55
CA PRO A 318 -19.72 -23.60 -8.66
C PRO A 318 -21.19 -23.79 -9.00
N ASP A 319 -21.73 -25.00 -8.77
CA ASP A 319 -23.12 -25.39 -9.09
C ASP A 319 -24.09 -25.14 -7.91
N GLN A 320 -23.61 -24.62 -6.78
CA GLN A 320 -24.40 -24.42 -5.57
C GLN A 320 -24.31 -22.98 -5.09
N THR A 321 -25.36 -22.49 -4.45
CA THR A 321 -25.41 -21.19 -3.80
C THR A 321 -26.05 -21.33 -2.44
N ILE A 322 -25.51 -20.61 -1.45
CA ILE A 322 -26.11 -20.46 -0.12
C ILE A 322 -26.47 -19.00 0.11
N THR A 323 -27.39 -18.76 1.03
CA THR A 323 -27.74 -17.41 1.52
C THR A 323 -26.90 -17.06 2.76
N GLU A 324 -26.85 -15.78 3.15
CA GLU A 324 -26.16 -15.33 4.36
C GLU A 324 -26.67 -16.03 5.64
N ASP A 325 -27.97 -16.40 5.69
CA ASP A 325 -28.56 -17.11 6.84
C ASP A 325 -28.10 -18.57 6.94
N GLN A 326 -27.73 -19.19 5.83
CA GLN A 326 -27.26 -20.58 5.77
C GLN A 326 -25.74 -20.72 5.98
N VAL A 327 -25.00 -19.61 6.04
CA VAL A 327 -23.53 -19.64 6.14
C VAL A 327 -23.05 -20.44 7.35
N LEU A 328 -23.72 -20.28 8.51
CA LEU A 328 -23.35 -20.98 9.74
C LEU A 328 -23.71 -22.48 9.76
N ASP A 329 -24.43 -22.97 8.74
CA ASP A 329 -24.67 -24.42 8.53
C ASP A 329 -23.44 -25.09 7.86
N HIS A 330 -22.55 -24.28 7.22
CA HIS A 330 -21.42 -24.76 6.43
C HIS A 330 -20.06 -24.34 7.01
N TYR A 331 -20.00 -23.23 7.76
CA TYR A 331 -18.77 -22.66 8.34
C TYR A 331 -18.96 -22.42 9.84
N SER A 332 -17.89 -22.57 10.63
CA SER A 332 -17.91 -22.20 12.05
C SER A 332 -18.00 -20.67 12.21
N ARG A 333 -18.48 -20.21 13.37
CA ARG A 333 -18.57 -18.78 13.69
C ARG A 333 -17.19 -18.11 13.61
N GLU A 334 -16.15 -18.79 14.07
CA GLU A 334 -14.77 -18.31 14.05
C GLU A 334 -14.23 -18.14 12.63
N GLU A 335 -14.52 -19.06 11.72
CA GLU A 335 -14.16 -18.95 10.29
C GLU A 335 -14.85 -17.76 9.65
N VAL A 336 -16.16 -17.61 9.89
CA VAL A 336 -16.93 -16.48 9.35
C VAL A 336 -16.40 -15.14 9.88
N ILE A 337 -16.09 -15.04 11.17
CA ILE A 337 -15.46 -13.85 11.75
C ILE A 337 -14.09 -13.59 11.12
N SER A 338 -13.32 -14.64 10.82
CA SER A 338 -12.04 -14.50 10.11
C SER A 338 -12.21 -13.90 8.71
N TYR A 339 -13.21 -14.33 7.97
CA TYR A 339 -13.57 -13.69 6.68
C TYR A 339 -13.99 -12.23 6.87
N GLY A 340 -14.78 -11.93 7.92
CA GLY A 340 -15.15 -10.57 8.27
C GLY A 340 -13.98 -9.65 8.56
N LYS A 341 -12.98 -10.15 9.29
CA LYS A 341 -11.73 -9.42 9.53
C LYS A 341 -10.99 -9.11 8.22
N GLN A 342 -10.90 -10.07 7.30
CA GLN A 342 -10.26 -9.84 6.01
C GLN A 342 -10.98 -8.76 5.19
N VAL A 343 -12.32 -8.78 5.18
CA VAL A 343 -13.12 -7.74 4.51
C VAL A 343 -12.88 -6.37 5.16
N ALA A 344 -12.92 -6.29 6.49
CA ALA A 344 -12.67 -5.06 7.25
C ALA A 344 -11.27 -4.50 6.96
N TRP A 345 -10.24 -5.33 6.98
CA TRP A 345 -8.88 -4.90 6.62
C TRP A 345 -8.79 -4.38 5.19
N ASN A 346 -9.36 -5.10 4.21
CA ASN A 346 -9.35 -4.67 2.80
C ASN A 346 -10.06 -3.31 2.61
N GLN A 347 -11.13 -3.06 3.37
CA GLN A 347 -11.82 -1.77 3.36
C GLN A 347 -10.96 -0.65 3.96
N LEU A 348 -10.27 -0.91 5.08
CA LEU A 348 -9.37 0.06 5.73
C LEU A 348 -8.14 0.38 4.87
N TRP A 349 -7.55 -0.64 4.23
CA TRP A 349 -6.32 -0.46 3.42
C TRP A 349 -6.58 0.16 2.05
N ARG A 350 -7.85 0.17 1.61
CA ARG A 350 -8.24 0.70 0.32
C ARG A 350 -8.06 2.23 0.27
N ASN A 351 -7.36 2.73 -0.74
CA ASN A 351 -7.23 4.15 -0.96
C ASN A 351 -8.43 4.67 -1.75
N PHE A 352 -9.39 5.29 -1.06
CA PHE A 352 -10.61 5.83 -1.66
C PHE A 352 -10.32 6.78 -2.82
N CYS A 353 -9.32 7.66 -2.68
CA CYS A 353 -9.00 8.67 -3.69
C CYS A 353 -8.60 8.10 -5.05
N VAL A 354 -8.07 6.87 -5.05
CA VAL A 354 -7.50 6.19 -6.23
C VAL A 354 -8.38 5.03 -6.69
N SER A 355 -8.98 4.31 -5.73
CA SER A 355 -9.63 3.02 -6.00
C SER A 355 -11.15 3.09 -6.07
N ASP A 356 -11.77 4.18 -5.63
CA ASP A 356 -13.23 4.34 -5.63
C ASP A 356 -13.68 5.37 -6.65
N THR A 357 -14.83 5.09 -7.26
CA THR A 357 -15.42 5.96 -8.27
C THR A 357 -16.72 6.58 -7.76
N PHE A 358 -17.01 7.80 -8.18
CA PHE A 358 -18.20 8.53 -7.79
C PHE A 358 -18.64 9.47 -8.92
N GLU A 359 -19.88 9.92 -8.88
CA GLU A 359 -20.36 10.99 -9.76
C GLU A 359 -19.74 12.32 -9.32
N PRO A 360 -18.91 12.98 -10.17
CA PRO A 360 -18.14 14.16 -9.75
C PRO A 360 -19.02 15.39 -9.43
N GLY A 361 -20.22 15.45 -9.98
CA GLY A 361 -21.13 16.57 -9.77
C GLY A 361 -20.61 17.89 -10.27
N SER A 362 -20.91 18.97 -9.54
CA SER A 362 -20.64 20.35 -9.96
C SER A 362 -19.19 20.72 -10.27
N PRO A 363 -18.15 20.11 -9.72
CA PRO A 363 -16.77 20.33 -10.17
C PRO A 363 -16.57 20.10 -11.68
N SER A 364 -17.31 19.16 -12.29
CA SER A 364 -17.25 18.89 -13.75
C SER A 364 -17.70 20.05 -14.62
N LYS A 365 -18.48 20.99 -14.09
CA LYS A 365 -18.96 22.15 -14.84
C LYS A 365 -17.84 23.03 -15.36
N ILE A 366 -16.73 23.08 -14.62
CA ILE A 366 -15.51 23.77 -15.04
C ILE A 366 -14.96 23.15 -16.32
N LEU A 367 -14.94 21.81 -16.39
CA LEU A 367 -14.48 21.06 -17.57
C LEU A 367 -15.40 21.28 -18.78
N THR A 368 -16.72 21.29 -18.55
CA THR A 368 -17.73 21.57 -19.59
C THR A 368 -17.56 22.97 -20.19
N VAL A 369 -17.35 23.96 -19.32
CA VAL A 369 -17.15 25.35 -19.79
C VAL A 369 -15.80 25.50 -20.47
N ALA A 370 -14.73 24.92 -19.95
CA ALA A 370 -13.41 24.94 -20.55
C ALA A 370 -13.43 24.34 -21.96
N ALA A 371 -14.09 23.19 -22.14
CA ALA A 371 -14.28 22.57 -23.46
C ALA A 371 -15.04 23.47 -24.44
N GLY A 372 -16.12 24.10 -23.99
CA GLY A 372 -16.92 25.01 -24.81
C GLY A 372 -16.16 26.27 -25.23
N LEU A 373 -15.29 26.81 -24.38
CA LEU A 373 -14.43 27.95 -24.69
C LEU A 373 -13.31 27.55 -25.67
N GLU A 374 -12.66 26.41 -25.43
CA GLU A 374 -11.57 25.92 -26.29
C GLU A 374 -12.03 25.64 -27.73
N GLU A 375 -13.21 25.04 -27.90
CA GLU A 375 -13.81 24.82 -29.24
C GLU A 375 -14.42 26.08 -29.84
N GLY A 376 -14.36 27.24 -29.18
CA GLY A 376 -14.92 28.50 -29.66
C GLY A 376 -16.45 28.53 -29.72
N ILE A 377 -17.13 27.56 -29.14
CA ILE A 377 -18.60 27.50 -29.01
C ILE A 377 -19.07 28.54 -28.02
N LEU A 378 -18.31 28.78 -26.95
CA LEU A 378 -18.49 29.86 -26.00
C LEU A 378 -17.47 30.97 -26.27
N LYS A 379 -17.89 32.22 -26.12
CA LYS A 379 -17.06 33.42 -26.23
C LYS A 379 -16.88 34.16 -24.91
N GLY A 380 -17.53 33.69 -23.82
CA GLY A 380 -17.47 34.27 -22.51
C GLY A 380 -18.53 35.34 -22.20
N ASN A 381 -19.35 35.72 -23.18
CA ASN A 381 -20.37 36.76 -23.04
C ASN A 381 -21.80 36.24 -23.19
N GLU A 382 -21.99 34.93 -23.18
CA GLU A 382 -23.28 34.28 -23.29
C GLU A 382 -24.13 34.51 -22.05
N TYR A 383 -25.45 34.49 -22.25
CA TYR A 383 -26.47 34.46 -21.20
C TYR A 383 -27.35 33.24 -21.31
N PHE A 384 -27.71 32.69 -20.17
CA PHE A 384 -28.50 31.47 -20.05
C PHE A 384 -29.71 31.71 -19.13
N ASP A 385 -30.91 31.49 -19.66
CA ASP A 385 -32.13 31.59 -18.86
C ASP A 385 -32.40 30.26 -18.12
N CYS A 386 -32.55 30.33 -16.80
CA CYS A 386 -32.82 29.22 -15.94
C CYS A 386 -34.20 29.37 -15.27
N GLY A 387 -35.19 28.67 -15.79
CA GLY A 387 -36.53 28.52 -15.18
C GLY A 387 -36.62 27.42 -14.09
N GLY A 388 -35.48 26.93 -13.62
CA GLY A 388 -35.43 25.92 -12.56
C GLY A 388 -35.32 24.47 -13.08
N TYR A 389 -35.65 24.19 -14.34
CA TYR A 389 -35.48 22.90 -15.00
C TYR A 389 -35.30 23.08 -16.50
N LEU A 390 -34.87 22.02 -17.17
CA LEU A 390 -34.83 21.90 -18.61
C LEU A 390 -35.48 20.59 -19.03
N HIS A 391 -36.41 20.65 -20.00
CA HIS A 391 -37.03 19.45 -20.58
C HIS A 391 -36.06 18.87 -21.62
N VAL A 392 -35.65 17.61 -21.44
CA VAL A 392 -34.73 16.91 -22.36
C VAL A 392 -35.25 15.48 -22.55
N GLY A 393 -35.59 15.14 -23.78
CA GLY A 393 -36.27 13.87 -24.07
C GLY A 393 -37.59 13.78 -23.32
N ASP A 394 -37.78 12.75 -22.54
CA ASP A 394 -39.00 12.52 -21.74
C ASP A 394 -38.87 13.04 -20.29
N TRP A 395 -37.80 13.79 -19.94
CA TRP A 395 -37.47 14.13 -18.57
C TRP A 395 -37.35 15.63 -18.33
N ASP A 396 -37.90 16.06 -17.20
CA ASP A 396 -37.67 17.39 -16.65
C ASP A 396 -36.49 17.35 -15.68
N ILE A 397 -35.29 17.71 -16.19
CA ILE A 397 -34.05 17.69 -15.39
C ILE A 397 -33.95 18.98 -14.58
N LYS A 398 -33.95 18.83 -13.24
CA LYS A 398 -34.05 19.96 -12.29
C LYS A 398 -32.71 20.62 -12.03
N CYS A 399 -32.76 21.93 -11.90
CA CYS A 399 -31.67 22.73 -11.35
C CYS A 399 -31.72 22.80 -9.82
N THR A 400 -30.62 23.12 -9.17
CA THR A 400 -30.55 23.37 -7.72
C THR A 400 -31.53 24.45 -7.26
N ALA A 401 -31.83 25.43 -8.13
CA ALA A 401 -32.79 26.51 -7.87
C ALA A 401 -34.25 26.18 -8.22
N TYR A 402 -34.57 24.93 -8.57
CA TYR A 402 -35.93 24.51 -9.00
C TYR A 402 -37.05 24.99 -8.04
N ARG A 403 -36.85 24.78 -6.73
CA ARG A 403 -37.82 25.13 -5.70
C ARG A 403 -38.04 26.65 -5.55
N ARG A 404 -37.11 27.47 -6.08
CA ARG A 404 -37.14 28.95 -6.03
C ARG A 404 -37.60 29.55 -7.36
N GLY A 405 -38.04 28.70 -8.33
CA GLY A 405 -38.45 29.17 -9.66
C GLY A 405 -37.33 29.38 -10.67
N GLY A 406 -36.11 28.92 -10.33
CA GLY A 406 -34.93 29.06 -11.18
C GLY A 406 -34.00 30.19 -10.73
N HIS A 407 -32.92 30.38 -11.53
CA HIS A 407 -31.95 31.46 -11.30
C HIS A 407 -32.25 32.75 -12.11
N GLY A 408 -33.21 32.71 -13.05
CA GLY A 408 -33.39 33.76 -14.05
C GLY A 408 -32.33 33.75 -15.13
N SER A 409 -32.07 34.93 -15.70
CA SER A 409 -31.04 35.11 -16.74
C SER A 409 -29.66 35.28 -16.10
N LEU A 410 -28.72 34.43 -16.43
CA LEU A 410 -27.35 34.40 -15.90
C LEU A 410 -26.34 34.55 -17.06
N SER A 411 -25.34 35.39 -16.87
CA SER A 411 -24.12 35.35 -17.71
C SER A 411 -23.38 34.01 -17.53
N LEU A 412 -22.44 33.69 -18.41
CA LEU A 412 -21.62 32.47 -18.27
C LEU A 412 -20.90 32.42 -16.90
N THR A 413 -20.32 33.54 -16.47
CA THR A 413 -19.66 33.65 -15.13
C THR A 413 -20.64 33.39 -14.00
N GLU A 414 -21.81 34.03 -13.99
CA GLU A 414 -22.84 33.81 -12.98
C GLU A 414 -23.37 32.38 -13.00
N SER A 415 -23.44 31.75 -14.18
CA SER A 415 -23.85 30.36 -14.33
C SER A 415 -22.93 29.40 -13.59
N ILE A 416 -21.61 29.65 -13.59
CA ILE A 416 -20.62 28.91 -12.78
C ILE A 416 -20.77 29.27 -11.29
N MET A 417 -20.82 30.55 -10.95
CA MET A 417 -20.93 31.04 -9.56
C MET A 417 -22.18 30.50 -8.85
N GLN A 418 -23.31 30.42 -9.56
CA GLN A 418 -24.59 29.90 -9.04
C GLN A 418 -24.71 28.38 -9.23
N SER A 419 -23.69 27.73 -9.80
CA SER A 419 -23.70 26.30 -10.11
C SER A 419 -24.97 25.85 -10.86
N CYS A 420 -25.33 26.57 -11.93
CA CYS A 420 -26.58 26.38 -12.66
C CYS A 420 -26.54 25.14 -13.57
N ASN A 421 -27.35 24.10 -13.26
CA ASN A 421 -27.45 22.90 -14.09
C ASN A 421 -28.04 23.20 -15.47
N VAL A 422 -29.06 24.11 -15.55
CA VAL A 422 -29.72 24.46 -16.80
C VAL A 422 -28.73 25.08 -17.80
N ALA A 423 -27.88 26.01 -17.34
CA ALA A 423 -26.82 26.58 -18.17
C ALA A 423 -25.87 25.50 -18.72
N MET A 424 -25.42 24.59 -17.86
CA MET A 424 -24.52 23.49 -18.27
C MET A 424 -25.18 22.55 -19.28
N MET A 425 -26.44 22.17 -19.09
CA MET A 425 -27.20 21.37 -20.08
C MET A 425 -27.29 22.04 -21.43
N ARG A 426 -27.52 23.36 -21.46
CA ARG A 426 -27.55 24.14 -22.72
C ARG A 426 -26.17 24.19 -23.38
N ILE A 427 -25.11 24.38 -22.59
CA ILE A 427 -23.72 24.36 -23.11
C ILE A 427 -23.39 22.97 -23.66
N GLY A 428 -23.73 21.89 -22.94
CA GLY A 428 -23.55 20.52 -23.45
C GLY A 428 -24.31 20.29 -24.77
N ALA A 429 -25.56 20.75 -24.85
CA ALA A 429 -26.35 20.66 -26.11
C ALA A 429 -25.75 21.48 -27.25
N MET A 430 -25.16 22.65 -27.00
CA MET A 430 -24.45 23.47 -28.01
C MET A 430 -23.18 22.76 -28.52
N MET A 431 -22.44 22.06 -27.67
CA MET A 431 -21.27 21.27 -28.05
C MET A 431 -21.64 19.98 -28.81
N GLY A 432 -22.74 19.38 -28.46
CA GLY A 432 -23.10 18.05 -28.94
C GLY A 432 -22.24 16.93 -28.36
N ARG A 433 -22.71 15.69 -28.52
CA ARG A 433 -22.10 14.50 -27.91
C ARG A 433 -20.66 14.23 -28.37
N ASP A 434 -20.34 14.46 -29.65
CA ASP A 434 -19.03 14.12 -30.21
C ASP A 434 -17.92 15.02 -29.62
N ILE A 435 -18.17 16.32 -29.51
CA ILE A 435 -17.25 17.26 -28.87
C ILE A 435 -17.18 17.00 -27.36
N PHE A 436 -18.34 16.78 -26.72
CA PHE A 436 -18.38 16.56 -25.26
C PHE A 436 -17.58 15.32 -24.85
N THR A 437 -17.78 14.18 -25.52
CA THR A 437 -17.04 12.94 -25.21
C THR A 437 -15.57 13.04 -25.58
N LYS A 438 -15.19 13.76 -26.66
CA LYS A 438 -13.79 14.08 -26.98
C LYS A 438 -13.11 14.76 -25.79
N TYR A 439 -13.75 15.78 -25.19
CA TYR A 439 -13.16 16.48 -24.06
C TYR A 439 -13.20 15.70 -22.77
N GLN A 440 -14.22 14.86 -22.52
CA GLN A 440 -14.15 13.92 -21.39
C GLN A 440 -12.88 13.05 -21.48
N THR A 441 -12.57 12.55 -22.68
CA THR A 441 -11.34 11.76 -22.92
C THR A 441 -10.07 12.60 -22.75
N ILE A 442 -10.03 13.84 -23.29
CA ILE A 442 -8.88 14.76 -23.14
C ILE A 442 -8.59 15.07 -21.66
N PHE A 443 -9.63 15.26 -20.85
CA PHE A 443 -9.52 15.47 -19.41
C PHE A 443 -9.24 14.17 -18.62
N GLY A 444 -9.05 13.03 -19.29
CA GLY A 444 -8.70 11.75 -18.66
C GLY A 444 -9.87 11.02 -18.01
N MET A 445 -11.12 11.43 -18.22
CA MET A 445 -12.27 10.70 -17.71
C MET A 445 -12.37 9.33 -18.37
N GLY A 446 -12.56 8.28 -17.53
CA GLY A 446 -12.56 6.90 -18.00
C GLY A 446 -11.17 6.30 -18.27
N GLN A 447 -10.08 7.02 -18.01
CA GLN A 447 -8.70 6.54 -18.20
C GLN A 447 -7.96 6.50 -16.87
N LYS A 448 -7.00 5.58 -16.75
CA LYS A 448 -6.08 5.60 -15.60
C LYS A 448 -5.18 6.83 -15.70
N THR A 449 -4.95 7.47 -14.56
CA THR A 449 -4.07 8.66 -14.47
C THR A 449 -2.59 8.31 -14.53
N GLY A 450 -2.24 7.04 -14.27
CA GLY A 450 -0.86 6.61 -14.16
C GLY A 450 -0.22 6.95 -12.79
N VAL A 451 -1.05 7.24 -11.77
CA VAL A 451 -0.54 7.44 -10.41
C VAL A 451 0.27 6.22 -9.96
N ASP A 452 1.42 6.47 -9.37
CA ASP A 452 2.36 5.47 -8.89
C ASP A 452 1.94 4.85 -7.54
N LEU A 453 0.67 4.47 -7.46
CA LEU A 453 0.04 3.73 -6.36
C LEU A 453 -0.71 2.51 -6.90
N PRO A 454 -0.79 1.41 -6.12
CA PRO A 454 -1.55 0.24 -6.52
C PRO A 454 -3.07 0.48 -6.42
N GLY A 455 -3.84 -0.27 -7.19
CA GLY A 455 -5.29 -0.33 -7.04
C GLY A 455 -6.05 0.81 -7.71
N GLU A 456 -5.47 1.52 -8.67
CA GLU A 456 -6.18 2.53 -9.44
C GLU A 456 -7.36 1.91 -10.18
N ALA A 457 -8.56 2.47 -9.96
CA ALA A 457 -9.80 1.96 -10.54
C ALA A 457 -9.81 2.08 -12.06
N ASP A 458 -10.35 1.07 -12.71
CA ASP A 458 -10.68 1.14 -14.14
C ASP A 458 -12.07 1.74 -14.30
N ALA A 459 -12.11 3.01 -14.75
CA ALA A 459 -13.34 3.75 -14.96
C ALA A 459 -13.80 3.75 -16.43
N ALA A 460 -13.16 2.98 -17.33
CA ALA A 460 -13.46 3.01 -18.77
C ALA A 460 -14.93 2.64 -19.09
N GLY A 461 -15.49 1.68 -18.33
CA GLY A 461 -16.91 1.30 -18.49
C GLY A 461 -17.91 2.24 -17.82
N LEU A 462 -17.45 3.30 -17.15
CA LEU A 462 -18.28 4.23 -16.36
C LEU A 462 -18.48 5.59 -17.03
N VAL A 463 -18.00 5.75 -18.26
CA VAL A 463 -18.21 6.92 -19.12
C VAL A 463 -18.89 6.50 -20.42
N TYR A 464 -19.67 7.39 -21.00
CA TYR A 464 -20.36 7.12 -22.26
C TYR A 464 -19.44 7.37 -23.46
N SER A 465 -19.47 6.44 -24.42
CA SER A 465 -18.94 6.72 -25.77
C SER A 465 -19.95 7.56 -26.57
N ALA A 466 -19.47 8.27 -27.59
CA ALA A 466 -20.31 9.17 -28.39
C ALA A 466 -21.53 8.49 -29.04
N ASP A 467 -21.39 7.22 -29.44
CA ASP A 467 -22.47 6.43 -30.03
C ASP A 467 -23.56 6.04 -29.04
N LYS A 468 -23.22 5.93 -27.73
CA LYS A 468 -24.13 5.57 -26.64
C LYS A 468 -24.69 6.76 -25.88
N MET A 469 -24.13 7.97 -26.09
CA MET A 469 -24.56 9.18 -25.42
C MET A 469 -25.80 9.77 -26.10
N GLY A 470 -26.96 9.58 -25.49
CA GLY A 470 -28.22 10.21 -25.87
C GLY A 470 -28.33 11.65 -25.34
N PRO A 471 -29.43 12.38 -25.69
CA PRO A 471 -29.64 13.75 -25.23
C PRO A 471 -29.71 13.89 -23.70
N THR A 472 -30.29 12.91 -23.00
CA THR A 472 -30.45 12.91 -21.55
C THR A 472 -29.10 12.66 -20.86
N GLU A 473 -28.31 11.71 -21.36
CA GLU A 473 -26.96 11.42 -20.89
C GLU A 473 -26.05 12.65 -21.07
N LEU A 474 -26.08 13.28 -22.23
CA LEU A 474 -25.31 14.50 -22.50
C LEU A 474 -25.70 15.63 -21.53
N ALA A 475 -27.00 15.81 -21.31
CA ALA A 475 -27.48 16.85 -20.39
C ALA A 475 -27.01 16.62 -18.96
N THR A 476 -27.10 15.39 -18.45
CA THR A 476 -26.68 15.05 -17.07
C THR A 476 -25.16 15.06 -16.92
N ASN A 477 -24.43 14.54 -17.90
CA ASN A 477 -22.96 14.56 -17.90
C ASN A 477 -22.41 16.00 -17.89
N ALA A 478 -23.09 16.95 -18.57
CA ALA A 478 -22.65 18.34 -18.62
C ALA A 478 -22.54 19.03 -17.25
N PHE A 479 -23.25 18.54 -16.23
CA PHE A 479 -23.13 19.02 -14.85
C PHE A 479 -22.59 17.98 -13.86
N GLY A 480 -22.02 16.87 -14.36
CA GLY A 480 -21.27 15.91 -13.58
C GLY A 480 -22.06 14.76 -12.97
N GLN A 481 -23.20 14.39 -13.53
CA GLN A 481 -23.98 13.23 -13.13
C GLN A 481 -24.07 12.20 -14.27
N ASN A 482 -24.46 10.97 -13.91
CA ASN A 482 -24.64 9.85 -14.82
C ASN A 482 -23.33 9.38 -15.53
N TYR A 483 -22.18 9.67 -14.91
CA TYR A 483 -20.89 9.03 -15.18
C TYR A 483 -20.04 9.07 -13.92
N ASN A 484 -19.07 8.15 -13.79
CA ASN A 484 -18.21 8.09 -12.61
C ASN A 484 -16.74 8.31 -12.98
N CYS A 485 -16.02 8.93 -12.06
CA CYS A 485 -14.56 9.06 -12.08
C CYS A 485 -13.99 8.88 -10.68
N THR A 486 -12.67 8.70 -10.57
CA THR A 486 -11.97 8.73 -9.28
C THR A 486 -11.66 10.17 -8.85
N MET A 487 -11.35 10.36 -7.56
CA MET A 487 -10.91 11.68 -7.08
C MET A 487 -9.61 12.12 -7.75
N ILE A 488 -8.68 11.19 -7.99
CA ILE A 488 -7.40 11.52 -8.64
C ILE A 488 -7.61 11.94 -10.10
N GLN A 489 -8.52 11.31 -10.83
CA GLN A 489 -8.89 11.74 -12.21
C GLN A 489 -9.44 13.16 -12.21
N MET A 490 -10.37 13.47 -11.29
CA MET A 490 -10.93 14.81 -11.19
C MET A 490 -9.90 15.85 -10.78
N ALA A 491 -9.00 15.54 -9.85
CA ALA A 491 -7.92 16.43 -9.44
C ALA A 491 -6.97 16.74 -10.60
N ALA A 492 -6.54 15.72 -11.36
CA ALA A 492 -5.68 15.87 -12.53
C ALA A 492 -6.34 16.73 -13.63
N ALA A 493 -7.63 16.48 -13.90
CA ALA A 493 -8.40 17.26 -14.86
C ALA A 493 -8.52 18.75 -14.46
N LEU A 494 -8.79 19.03 -13.19
CA LEU A 494 -8.84 20.40 -12.68
C LEU A 494 -7.47 21.08 -12.74
N CYS A 495 -6.39 20.37 -12.42
CA CYS A 495 -5.03 20.89 -12.55
C CYS A 495 -4.71 21.29 -13.99
N SER A 496 -5.13 20.50 -15.00
CA SER A 496 -4.90 20.84 -16.41
C SER A 496 -5.62 22.13 -16.83
N VAL A 497 -6.80 22.42 -16.28
CA VAL A 497 -7.48 23.69 -16.52
C VAL A 497 -6.75 24.87 -15.86
N ILE A 498 -6.27 24.68 -14.62
CA ILE A 498 -5.62 25.73 -13.83
C ILE A 498 -4.26 26.12 -14.42
N ASN A 499 -3.51 25.17 -14.95
CA ASN A 499 -2.14 25.39 -15.46
C ASN A 499 -2.07 25.80 -16.94
N GLY A 500 -3.20 25.99 -17.61
CA GLY A 500 -3.28 26.40 -19.00
C GLY A 500 -3.25 25.26 -20.03
N GLY A 501 -3.62 24.03 -19.63
CA GLY A 501 -3.87 22.89 -20.51
C GLY A 501 -2.83 21.77 -20.46
N ALA A 502 -1.83 21.84 -19.58
CA ALA A 502 -0.87 20.75 -19.42
C ALA A 502 -1.46 19.62 -18.55
N SER A 503 -1.39 18.37 -19.03
CA SER A 503 -1.77 17.17 -18.27
C SER A 503 -0.51 16.48 -17.76
N TYR A 504 -0.52 16.08 -16.48
CA TYR A 504 0.57 15.36 -15.82
C TYR A 504 0.04 14.03 -15.25
N GLU A 505 0.86 12.99 -15.34
CA GLU A 505 0.69 11.81 -14.50
C GLU A 505 0.96 12.23 -13.06
N PRO A 506 0.05 11.99 -12.09
CA PRO A 506 0.21 12.49 -10.72
C PRO A 506 1.19 11.63 -9.92
N PRO A 507 2.46 12.06 -9.71
CA PRO A 507 3.41 11.27 -8.94
C PRO A 507 3.18 11.42 -7.44
N VAL A 508 3.38 10.31 -6.72
CA VAL A 508 3.49 10.26 -5.26
C VAL A 508 4.96 10.13 -4.83
N VAL A 509 5.82 9.69 -5.75
CA VAL A 509 7.26 9.57 -5.55
C VAL A 509 8.00 10.45 -6.54
N CYS A 510 8.91 11.29 -6.04
CA CYS A 510 9.74 12.15 -6.88
C CYS A 510 11.13 11.59 -7.14
N GLN A 511 11.67 10.75 -6.25
CA GLN A 511 13.04 10.26 -6.37
C GLN A 511 13.26 8.92 -5.64
N ILE A 512 14.15 8.10 -6.20
CA ILE A 512 14.69 6.90 -5.55
C ILE A 512 16.18 7.11 -5.37
N LEU A 513 16.62 7.24 -4.12
CA LEU A 513 18.04 7.47 -3.79
C LEU A 513 18.80 6.14 -3.81
N LYS A 514 19.99 6.12 -4.41
CA LYS A 514 20.93 5.01 -4.23
C LYS A 514 21.53 5.13 -2.83
N GLU A 515 21.75 3.99 -2.16
CA GLU A 515 22.54 3.96 -0.94
C GLU A 515 23.93 4.55 -1.28
N GLN A 516 24.33 5.58 -0.55
CA GLN A 516 25.73 6.01 -0.58
C GLN A 516 26.50 4.97 0.23
N GLY A 517 27.34 4.19 -0.44
CA GLY A 517 28.20 3.18 0.16
C GLY A 517 29.23 3.77 1.12
#